data_40543bf158a505233169bf369cf77aca
#
_entry.id   40543bf158a505233169bf369cf77aca
#
_cell.length_a   1.000
_cell.length_b   1.000
_cell.length_c   1.000
_cell.angle_alpha   90.00
_cell.angle_beta   90.00
_cell.angle_gamma   90.00
#
_symmetry.space_group_name_H-M   'P 1'
#
loop_
_entity.id
_entity.type
_entity.pdbx_description
1 polymer ?
#
loop_
_entity_poly.entity_id
_entity_poly.type
_entity_poly.pdbx_seq_one_letter_code
_entity_poly.pdbx_strand_id
1 'polypeptide(L)'
;PMIVGAVAYSPNVVPIWEGIRDYFRGAPVEMDFVLFSNYERQVDSLLAGTIDLAWNTNLAYVRTVGLTEGTCQVLAMRDTDLTFQTVFVAREGSGYTSLESLSGQRVALGSRDSGQARILPTKFLADAGVLATATVTTFDSDVGKHGDTGRSELDALRAVLDDEADAAALGISTWNQLTSAGDVGVEAIWTSPMYAHCNFTALSGIDAERAGPWVEHLLAMDWNVPEQRAILELEGLTRWVRPELDGYSSLFEAVQEQGVSFRW
;
A
#
# COMPACT_ATOMS: atom_id res chain seq x y z
N PRO A 1 -2.64 26.69 3.21
CA PRO A 1 -2.03 25.45 2.74
C PRO A 1 -3.08 24.36 2.46
N MET A 2 -2.73 23.36 1.63
CA MET A 2 -3.43 22.07 1.57
C MET A 2 -3.00 21.24 2.79
N ILE A 3 -3.95 20.68 3.51
CA ILE A 3 -3.66 19.83 4.67
C ILE A 3 -3.72 18.36 4.24
N VAL A 4 -2.58 17.68 4.33
CA VAL A 4 -2.44 16.27 3.97
C VAL A 4 -2.43 15.40 5.22
N GLY A 5 -3.26 14.38 5.27
CA GLY A 5 -3.20 13.34 6.29
C GLY A 5 -2.28 12.20 5.84
N ALA A 6 -1.45 11.70 6.75
CA ALA A 6 -0.65 10.49 6.56
C ALA A 6 -0.62 9.65 7.83
N VAL A 7 -0.42 8.34 7.69
CA VAL A 7 -0.33 7.45 8.85
C VAL A 7 1.11 7.29 9.30
N ALA A 8 1.35 7.51 10.60
CA ALA A 8 2.66 7.36 11.22
C ALA A 8 2.95 5.88 11.53
N TYR A 9 3.32 5.11 10.51
CA TYR A 9 3.63 3.68 10.64
C TYR A 9 5.08 3.43 11.10
N SER A 10 5.99 4.37 10.88
CA SER A 10 7.39 4.27 11.29
C SER A 10 7.97 5.66 11.63
N PRO A 11 9.12 5.75 12.34
CA PRO A 11 9.80 7.03 12.61
C PRO A 11 10.22 7.77 11.33
N ASN A 12 10.45 7.07 10.22
CA ASN A 12 10.88 7.68 8.94
C ASN A 12 9.78 8.52 8.27
N VAL A 13 8.54 8.35 8.67
CA VAL A 13 7.40 9.12 8.13
C VAL A 13 7.55 10.63 8.38
N VAL A 14 8.07 11.01 9.54
CA VAL A 14 8.24 12.43 9.88
C VAL A 14 9.17 13.15 8.90
N PRO A 15 10.44 12.72 8.69
CA PRO A 15 11.33 13.38 7.74
C PRO A 15 10.83 13.37 6.30
N ILE A 16 10.07 12.34 5.88
CA ILE A 16 9.43 12.32 4.55
C ILE A 16 8.47 13.51 4.41
N TRP A 17 7.51 13.63 5.32
CA TRP A 17 6.47 14.67 5.22
C TRP A 17 7.01 16.07 5.50
N GLU A 18 8.01 16.22 6.37
CA GLU A 18 8.73 17.48 6.55
C GLU A 18 9.46 17.89 5.25
N GLY A 19 10.12 16.96 4.58
CA GLY A 19 10.78 17.20 3.29
C GLY A 19 9.81 17.64 2.21
N ILE A 20 8.66 16.94 2.07
CA ILE A 20 7.63 17.31 1.11
C ILE A 20 7.05 18.69 1.45
N ARG A 21 6.71 18.95 2.71
CA ARG A 21 6.23 20.28 3.15
C ARG A 21 7.25 21.38 2.82
N ASP A 22 8.52 21.14 3.08
CA ASP A 22 9.58 22.12 2.80
C ASP A 22 9.74 22.38 1.29
N TYR A 23 9.56 21.37 0.45
CA TYR A 23 9.49 21.51 -1.01
C TYR A 23 8.32 22.43 -1.46
N PHE A 24 7.17 22.35 -0.76
CA PHE A 24 6.01 23.21 -1.03
C PHE A 24 6.12 24.63 -0.46
N ARG A 25 7.19 24.98 0.25
CA ARG A 25 7.36 26.33 0.80
C ARG A 25 7.52 27.37 -0.31
N GLY A 26 6.62 28.35 -0.32
CA GLY A 26 6.55 29.38 -1.35
C GLY A 26 5.92 28.91 -2.67
N ALA A 27 5.36 27.71 -2.73
CA ALA A 27 4.54 27.24 -3.85
C ALA A 27 3.23 28.06 -3.98
N PRO A 28 2.58 28.07 -5.15
CA PRO A 28 1.28 28.74 -5.34
C PRO A 28 0.23 28.28 -4.33
N VAL A 29 0.26 27.02 -3.96
CA VAL A 29 -0.52 26.44 -2.85
C VAL A 29 0.45 25.69 -1.96
N GLU A 30 0.70 26.22 -0.80
CA GLU A 30 1.55 25.56 0.20
C GLU A 30 0.88 24.31 0.78
N MET A 31 1.68 23.44 1.41
CA MET A 31 1.23 22.22 2.05
C MET A 31 1.59 22.21 3.53
N ASP A 32 0.73 21.64 4.35
CA ASP A 32 1.05 21.17 5.68
C ASP A 32 0.49 19.77 5.88
N PHE A 33 0.85 19.09 6.95
CA PHE A 33 0.42 17.71 7.15
C PHE A 33 0.03 17.40 8.60
N VAL A 34 -0.80 16.36 8.75
CA VAL A 34 -1.20 15.78 10.02
C VAL A 34 -0.91 14.29 10.01
N LEU A 35 -0.21 13.80 11.04
CA LEU A 35 0.08 12.39 11.21
C LEU A 35 -0.98 11.71 12.07
N PHE A 36 -1.52 10.62 11.56
CA PHE A 36 -2.52 9.81 12.21
C PHE A 36 -1.95 8.49 12.73
N SER A 37 -2.55 7.94 13.77
CA SER A 37 -2.15 6.65 14.33
C SER A 37 -2.61 5.46 13.48
N ASN A 38 -3.61 5.64 12.62
CA ASN A 38 -4.17 4.61 11.75
C ASN A 38 -5.00 5.23 10.61
N TYR A 39 -5.31 4.39 9.60
CA TYR A 39 -6.07 4.81 8.42
C TYR A 39 -7.54 5.14 8.71
N GLU A 40 -8.17 4.49 9.69
CA GLU A 40 -9.54 4.81 10.10
C GLU A 40 -9.65 6.28 10.50
N ARG A 41 -8.80 6.74 11.41
CA ARG A 41 -8.81 8.14 11.87
C ARG A 41 -8.46 9.13 10.76
N GLN A 42 -7.55 8.74 9.86
CA GLN A 42 -7.20 9.57 8.70
C GLN A 42 -8.40 9.74 7.77
N VAL A 43 -9.08 8.66 7.42
CA VAL A 43 -10.25 8.71 6.52
C VAL A 43 -11.42 9.43 7.21
N ASP A 44 -11.66 9.20 8.50
CA ASP A 44 -12.67 9.96 9.26
C ASP A 44 -12.39 11.48 9.21
N SER A 45 -11.12 11.88 9.31
CA SER A 45 -10.72 13.28 9.22
C SER A 45 -10.89 13.85 7.81
N LEU A 46 -10.66 13.05 6.76
CA LEU A 46 -10.96 13.43 5.39
C LEU A 46 -12.48 13.63 5.20
N LEU A 47 -13.29 12.69 5.65
CA LEU A 47 -14.75 12.76 5.55
C LEU A 47 -15.34 13.94 6.34
N ALA A 48 -14.71 14.29 7.46
CA ALA A 48 -15.08 15.45 8.29
C ALA A 48 -14.57 16.79 7.71
N GLY A 49 -13.75 16.79 6.65
CA GLY A 49 -13.15 17.98 6.06
C GLY A 49 -12.10 18.67 6.93
N THR A 50 -11.50 17.96 7.89
CA THR A 50 -10.41 18.50 8.73
C THR A 50 -9.04 18.35 8.09
N ILE A 51 -8.93 17.50 7.08
CA ILE A 51 -7.82 17.44 6.12
C ILE A 51 -8.38 17.55 4.71
N ASP A 52 -7.61 18.08 3.79
CA ASP A 52 -7.98 18.23 2.37
C ASP A 52 -7.70 16.94 1.58
N LEU A 53 -6.61 16.26 1.91
CA LEU A 53 -6.11 15.07 1.22
C LEU A 53 -5.73 13.98 2.23
N ALA A 54 -5.95 12.72 1.86
CA ALA A 54 -5.44 11.57 2.60
C ALA A 54 -4.42 10.80 1.74
N TRP A 55 -3.21 10.59 2.26
CA TRP A 55 -2.26 9.63 1.69
C TRP A 55 -2.71 8.22 2.10
N ASN A 56 -3.47 7.60 1.24
CA ASN A 56 -4.14 6.33 1.51
C ASN A 56 -3.38 5.15 0.90
N THR A 57 -3.38 4.01 1.62
CA THR A 57 -3.15 2.71 0.98
C THR A 57 -4.30 2.38 0.03
N ASN A 58 -4.11 1.37 -0.81
CA ASN A 58 -5.15 0.93 -1.74
C ASN A 58 -6.44 0.50 -1.02
N LEU A 59 -6.36 -0.24 0.10
CA LEU A 59 -7.56 -0.64 0.83
C LEU A 59 -8.23 0.55 1.53
N ALA A 60 -7.46 1.49 2.10
CA ALA A 60 -8.02 2.72 2.67
C ALA A 60 -8.72 3.56 1.59
N TYR A 61 -8.17 3.62 0.38
CA TYR A 61 -8.84 4.24 -0.77
C TYR A 61 -10.15 3.52 -1.13
N VAL A 62 -10.13 2.19 -1.29
CA VAL A 62 -11.35 1.41 -1.61
C VAL A 62 -12.43 1.60 -0.55
N ARG A 63 -12.06 1.64 0.74
CA ARG A 63 -13.00 1.98 1.83
C ARG A 63 -13.53 3.39 1.71
N THR A 64 -12.69 4.37 1.37
CA THR A 64 -13.13 5.75 1.14
C THR A 64 -14.14 5.83 -0.01
N VAL A 65 -13.90 5.11 -1.12
CA VAL A 65 -14.86 5.00 -2.24
C VAL A 65 -16.22 4.48 -1.75
N GLY A 66 -16.21 3.41 -0.96
CA GLY A 66 -17.44 2.85 -0.40
C GLY A 66 -18.18 3.80 0.55
N LEU A 67 -17.43 4.48 1.44
CA LEU A 67 -18.00 5.43 2.41
C LEU A 67 -18.53 6.72 1.78
N THR A 68 -18.00 7.10 0.61
CA THR A 68 -18.40 8.30 -0.15
C THR A 68 -19.33 7.97 -1.31
N GLU A 69 -19.78 6.72 -1.44
CA GLU A 69 -20.60 6.26 -2.57
C GLU A 69 -19.98 6.64 -3.93
N GLY A 70 -18.64 6.53 -4.03
CA GLY A 70 -17.89 6.84 -5.24
C GLY A 70 -17.63 8.33 -5.51
N THR A 71 -17.96 9.22 -4.56
CA THR A 71 -17.79 10.67 -4.76
C THR A 71 -16.43 11.22 -4.29
N CYS A 72 -15.41 10.38 -4.12
CA CYS A 72 -14.02 10.80 -3.92
C CYS A 72 -13.22 10.72 -5.23
N GLN A 73 -12.05 11.34 -5.25
CA GLN A 73 -11.16 11.35 -6.39
C GLN A 73 -9.71 11.15 -5.97
N VAL A 74 -8.92 10.57 -6.87
CA VAL A 74 -7.46 10.44 -6.70
C VAL A 74 -6.78 11.58 -7.45
N LEU A 75 -5.84 12.27 -6.80
CA LEU A 75 -5.15 13.42 -7.38
C LEU A 75 -3.76 13.07 -7.92
N ALA A 76 -3.01 12.22 -7.22
CA ALA A 76 -1.68 11.79 -7.63
C ALA A 76 -1.31 10.45 -6.98
N MET A 77 -0.29 9.80 -7.56
CA MET A 77 0.26 8.53 -7.09
C MET A 77 1.79 8.56 -7.22
N ARG A 78 2.49 7.66 -6.54
CA ARG A 78 3.89 7.33 -6.87
C ARG A 78 3.91 6.53 -8.17
N ASP A 79 4.96 6.67 -8.99
CA ASP A 79 5.16 5.82 -10.17
C ASP A 79 5.24 4.33 -9.78
N THR A 80 5.80 4.01 -8.62
CA THR A 80 5.86 2.65 -8.07
C THR A 80 4.50 2.10 -7.64
N ASP A 81 3.52 2.96 -7.38
CA ASP A 81 2.15 2.54 -7.02
C ASP A 81 1.28 2.16 -8.22
N LEU A 82 1.70 2.43 -9.45
CA LEU A 82 1.01 1.97 -10.65
C LEU A 82 1.25 0.48 -10.94
N THR A 83 2.38 -0.06 -10.48
CA THR A 83 2.88 -1.39 -10.82
C THR A 83 3.20 -2.24 -9.61
N PHE A 84 2.46 -2.03 -8.52
CA PHE A 84 2.67 -2.79 -7.29
C PHE A 84 2.27 -4.26 -7.49
N GLN A 85 2.90 -5.16 -6.74
CA GLN A 85 2.67 -6.60 -6.86
C GLN A 85 2.74 -7.28 -5.50
N THR A 86 2.12 -8.45 -5.41
CA THR A 86 2.30 -9.41 -4.33
C THR A 86 3.23 -10.51 -4.81
N VAL A 87 4.17 -10.91 -3.95
CA VAL A 87 5.08 -12.02 -4.18
C VAL A 87 4.78 -13.11 -3.17
N PHE A 88 4.49 -14.34 -3.64
CA PHE A 88 4.48 -15.51 -2.79
C PHE A 88 5.87 -16.10 -2.74
N VAL A 89 6.34 -16.36 -1.52
CA VAL A 89 7.67 -16.90 -1.25
C VAL A 89 7.56 -18.22 -0.50
N ALA A 90 8.50 -19.10 -0.73
CA ALA A 90 8.66 -20.35 0.00
C ALA A 90 10.14 -20.56 0.33
N ARG A 91 10.47 -21.49 1.24
CA ARG A 91 11.84 -21.80 1.59
C ARG A 91 12.62 -22.25 0.32
N GLU A 92 13.85 -21.80 0.19
CA GLU A 92 14.73 -22.24 -0.90
C GLU A 92 14.83 -23.75 -0.99
N GLY A 93 14.69 -24.28 -2.20
CA GLY A 93 14.74 -25.72 -2.46
C GLY A 93 13.51 -26.50 -1.97
N SER A 94 12.42 -25.85 -1.57
CA SER A 94 11.17 -26.49 -1.15
C SER A 94 10.47 -27.27 -2.28
N GLY A 95 10.76 -26.92 -3.54
CA GLY A 95 10.14 -27.52 -4.73
C GLY A 95 8.79 -26.90 -5.11
N TYR A 96 8.31 -25.89 -4.38
CA TYR A 96 7.11 -25.12 -4.79
C TYR A 96 7.52 -24.16 -5.92
N THR A 97 6.71 -24.11 -6.98
CA THR A 97 7.00 -23.31 -8.20
C THR A 97 5.82 -22.54 -8.74
N SER A 98 4.66 -22.64 -8.09
CA SER A 98 3.43 -21.94 -8.48
C SER A 98 2.45 -21.87 -7.31
N LEU A 99 1.36 -21.09 -7.45
CA LEU A 99 0.29 -21.07 -6.43
C LEU A 99 -0.38 -22.45 -6.30
N GLU A 100 -0.62 -23.16 -7.40
CA GLU A 100 -1.27 -24.48 -7.40
C GLU A 100 -0.48 -25.51 -6.58
N SER A 101 0.86 -25.37 -6.52
CA SER A 101 1.72 -26.24 -5.71
C SER A 101 1.49 -26.06 -4.21
N LEU A 102 0.80 -25.02 -3.78
CA LEU A 102 0.42 -24.74 -2.39
C LEU A 102 -0.88 -25.43 -1.95
N SER A 103 -1.53 -26.23 -2.83
CA SER A 103 -2.73 -26.96 -2.48
C SER A 103 -2.46 -27.91 -1.29
N GLY A 104 -3.27 -27.80 -0.23
CA GLY A 104 -3.09 -28.57 1.01
C GLY A 104 -1.94 -28.10 1.90
N GLN A 105 -1.21 -27.04 1.54
CA GLN A 105 -0.06 -26.54 2.30
C GLN A 105 -0.46 -25.46 3.30
N ARG A 106 0.48 -25.09 4.20
CA ARG A 106 0.33 -24.02 5.20
C ARG A 106 0.78 -22.71 4.57
N VAL A 107 -0.12 -21.73 4.50
CA VAL A 107 0.17 -20.41 3.91
C VAL A 107 0.03 -19.31 4.96
N ALA A 108 1.06 -18.51 5.14
CA ALA A 108 1.09 -17.36 6.03
C ALA A 108 0.74 -16.07 5.29
N LEU A 109 -0.25 -15.34 5.80
CA LEU A 109 -0.69 -14.05 5.25
C LEU A 109 -0.59 -12.95 6.31
N GLY A 110 -0.45 -11.71 5.86
CA GLY A 110 -0.34 -10.54 6.73
C GLY A 110 -1.67 -10.08 7.32
N SER A 111 -1.70 -8.80 7.74
CA SER A 111 -2.83 -8.16 8.44
C SER A 111 -4.12 -8.21 7.63
N ARG A 112 -5.23 -8.43 8.32
CA ARG A 112 -6.59 -8.54 7.74
C ARG A 112 -7.02 -7.32 6.93
N ASP A 113 -6.40 -6.16 7.14
CA ASP A 113 -6.67 -4.91 6.45
C ASP A 113 -5.52 -4.51 5.50
N SER A 114 -4.63 -5.43 5.15
CA SER A 114 -3.59 -5.24 4.15
C SER A 114 -4.06 -5.69 2.76
N GLY A 115 -4.03 -4.78 1.78
CA GLY A 115 -4.32 -5.11 0.38
C GLY A 115 -3.32 -6.12 -0.19
N GLN A 116 -2.01 -5.85 -0.03
CA GLN A 116 -0.93 -6.64 -0.63
C GLN A 116 -0.60 -7.94 0.11
N ALA A 117 -0.82 -8.00 1.42
CA ALA A 117 -0.40 -9.14 2.24
C ALA A 117 -1.57 -10.04 2.68
N ARG A 118 -2.82 -9.63 2.46
CA ARG A 118 -4.01 -10.38 2.88
C ARG A 118 -5.12 -10.43 1.85
N ILE A 119 -5.69 -9.29 1.45
CA ILE A 119 -6.92 -9.25 0.66
C ILE A 119 -6.67 -9.80 -0.75
N LEU A 120 -5.68 -9.25 -1.47
CA LEU A 120 -5.29 -9.73 -2.79
C LEU A 120 -4.69 -11.14 -2.77
N PRO A 121 -3.76 -11.50 -1.86
CA PRO A 121 -3.29 -12.87 -1.73
C PRO A 121 -4.41 -13.89 -1.54
N THR A 122 -5.42 -13.59 -0.72
CA THR A 122 -6.58 -14.46 -0.53
C THR A 122 -7.33 -14.66 -1.84
N LYS A 123 -7.54 -13.59 -2.63
CA LYS A 123 -8.14 -13.69 -3.97
C LYS A 123 -7.28 -14.54 -4.90
N PHE A 124 -5.98 -14.32 -4.96
CA PHE A 124 -5.09 -15.08 -5.84
C PHE A 124 -5.09 -16.58 -5.52
N LEU A 125 -5.09 -16.94 -4.23
CA LEU A 125 -5.22 -18.34 -3.80
C LEU A 125 -6.59 -18.93 -4.17
N ALA A 126 -7.66 -18.15 -4.09
CA ALA A 126 -9.01 -18.58 -4.50
C ALA A 126 -9.09 -18.81 -6.01
N ASP A 127 -8.58 -17.87 -6.80
CA ASP A 127 -8.56 -17.93 -8.27
C ASP A 127 -7.73 -19.13 -8.78
N ALA A 128 -6.66 -19.48 -8.06
CA ALA A 128 -5.85 -20.68 -8.33
C ALA A 128 -6.49 -22.00 -7.80
N GLY A 129 -7.66 -21.94 -7.15
CA GLY A 129 -8.31 -23.11 -6.56
C GLY A 129 -7.63 -23.67 -5.31
N VAL A 130 -6.69 -22.94 -4.72
CA VAL A 130 -5.84 -23.38 -3.59
C VAL A 130 -6.47 -23.06 -2.25
N LEU A 131 -7.21 -21.94 -2.13
CA LEU A 131 -7.72 -21.43 -0.86
C LEU A 131 -8.57 -22.46 -0.09
N ALA A 132 -9.36 -23.28 -0.81
CA ALA A 132 -10.24 -24.26 -0.19
C ALA A 132 -9.49 -25.43 0.49
N THR A 133 -8.25 -25.68 0.12
CA THR A 133 -7.42 -26.78 0.64
C THR A 133 -6.26 -26.33 1.52
N ALA A 134 -5.78 -25.10 1.33
CA ALA A 134 -4.67 -24.56 2.11
C ALA A 134 -5.08 -24.27 3.56
N THR A 135 -4.13 -24.45 4.49
CA THR A 135 -4.29 -23.98 5.86
C THR A 135 -3.69 -22.58 5.97
N VAL A 136 -4.54 -21.57 6.14
CA VAL A 136 -4.11 -20.17 6.20
C VAL A 136 -3.91 -19.73 7.63
N THR A 137 -2.71 -19.25 7.95
CA THR A 137 -2.37 -18.55 9.21
C THR A 137 -2.18 -17.06 8.92
N THR A 138 -2.58 -16.19 9.83
CA THR A 138 -2.60 -14.75 9.61
C THR A 138 -1.93 -13.99 10.74
N PHE A 139 -1.27 -12.89 10.39
CA PHE A 139 -0.52 -12.05 11.31
C PHE A 139 -1.07 -10.64 11.29
N ASP A 140 -1.70 -10.22 12.37
CA ASP A 140 -2.35 -8.90 12.50
C ASP A 140 -1.47 -7.89 13.25
N SER A 141 -0.14 -7.99 13.15
CA SER A 141 0.82 -7.20 13.92
C SER A 141 0.78 -5.70 13.64
N ASP A 142 0.23 -5.27 12.51
CA ASP A 142 0.19 -3.87 12.07
C ASP A 142 -1.19 -3.41 11.59
N VAL A 143 -2.26 -4.03 12.09
CA VAL A 143 -3.64 -3.62 11.81
C VAL A 143 -3.80 -2.11 12.02
N GLY A 144 -4.41 -1.44 11.04
CA GLY A 144 -4.59 0.01 11.00
C GLY A 144 -3.38 0.80 10.49
N LYS A 145 -2.19 0.18 10.39
CA LYS A 145 -0.94 0.80 9.94
C LYS A 145 -0.26 0.03 8.82
N HIS A 146 -0.92 -0.95 8.25
CA HIS A 146 -0.32 -1.93 7.34
C HIS A 146 0.37 -1.33 6.12
N GLY A 147 -0.01 -0.18 5.66
CA GLY A 147 0.48 0.50 4.46
C GLY A 147 1.85 0.03 3.97
N ASP A 148 2.88 0.75 4.36
CA ASP A 148 4.26 0.45 3.98
C ASP A 148 5.09 -0.12 5.14
N THR A 149 4.47 -0.59 6.23
CA THR A 149 5.20 -1.09 7.40
C THR A 149 5.91 -2.40 7.13
N GLY A 150 5.29 -3.27 6.34
CA GLY A 150 5.77 -4.62 6.09
C GLY A 150 5.87 -5.52 7.33
N ARG A 151 5.46 -5.08 8.53
CA ARG A 151 5.68 -5.84 9.76
C ARG A 151 4.94 -7.16 9.78
N SER A 152 3.66 -7.17 9.41
CA SER A 152 2.89 -8.41 9.31
C SER A 152 3.39 -9.33 8.20
N GLU A 153 3.95 -8.75 7.15
CA GLU A 153 4.63 -9.49 6.07
C GLU A 153 5.91 -10.16 6.59
N LEU A 154 6.70 -9.47 7.41
CA LEU A 154 7.89 -10.05 8.05
C LEU A 154 7.54 -11.15 9.06
N ASP A 155 6.44 -11.02 9.78
CA ASP A 155 5.96 -12.07 10.67
C ASP A 155 5.50 -13.30 9.88
N ALA A 156 4.82 -13.10 8.74
CA ALA A 156 4.45 -14.19 7.82
C ALA A 156 5.69 -14.88 7.22
N LEU A 157 6.72 -14.10 6.82
CA LEU A 157 7.99 -14.64 6.35
C LEU A 157 8.69 -15.45 7.43
N ARG A 158 8.71 -14.95 8.67
CA ARG A 158 9.32 -15.67 9.80
C ARG A 158 8.66 -17.03 10.01
N ALA A 159 7.33 -17.14 9.90
CA ALA A 159 6.64 -18.42 9.98
C ALA A 159 7.15 -19.44 8.93
N VAL A 160 7.55 -18.98 7.73
CA VAL A 160 8.18 -19.85 6.72
C VAL A 160 9.58 -20.28 7.17
N LEU A 161 10.39 -19.35 7.67
CA LEU A 161 11.75 -19.62 8.11
C LEU A 161 11.78 -20.55 9.32
N ASP A 162 10.81 -20.45 10.22
CA ASP A 162 10.67 -21.25 11.43
C ASP A 162 9.92 -22.60 11.20
N ASP A 163 9.59 -22.92 9.95
CA ASP A 163 8.85 -24.13 9.55
C ASP A 163 7.42 -24.23 10.10
N GLU A 164 6.81 -23.09 10.40
CA GLU A 164 5.40 -22.99 10.82
C GLU A 164 4.46 -22.83 9.63
N ALA A 165 4.97 -22.33 8.48
CA ALA A 165 4.29 -22.23 7.21
C ALA A 165 5.18 -22.72 6.05
N ASP A 166 4.55 -23.10 4.94
CA ASP A 166 5.23 -23.58 3.73
C ASP A 166 5.46 -22.43 2.75
N ALA A 167 4.59 -21.43 2.76
CA ALA A 167 4.69 -20.22 1.95
C ALA A 167 4.13 -18.98 2.68
N ALA A 168 4.54 -17.79 2.22
CA ALA A 168 4.03 -16.51 2.70
C ALA A 168 3.80 -15.55 1.53
N ALA A 169 2.90 -14.57 1.72
CA ALA A 169 2.68 -13.48 0.78
C ALA A 169 3.29 -12.18 1.30
N LEU A 170 4.07 -11.51 0.44
CA LEU A 170 4.76 -10.24 0.71
C LEU A 170 4.39 -9.22 -0.37
N GLY A 171 4.36 -7.93 -0.02
CA GLY A 171 4.37 -6.86 -1.01
C GLY A 171 5.72 -6.78 -1.72
N ILE A 172 5.72 -6.36 -2.98
CA ILE A 172 6.95 -6.27 -3.79
C ILE A 172 7.99 -5.34 -3.17
N SER A 173 7.57 -4.28 -2.48
CA SER A 173 8.50 -3.37 -1.78
C SER A 173 9.25 -4.07 -0.65
N THR A 174 8.54 -4.85 0.18
CA THR A 174 9.14 -5.67 1.24
C THR A 174 10.09 -6.72 0.66
N TRP A 175 9.66 -7.42 -0.39
CA TRP A 175 10.50 -8.40 -1.08
C TRP A 175 11.80 -7.79 -1.63
N ASN A 176 11.70 -6.67 -2.34
CA ASN A 176 12.87 -5.98 -2.90
C ASN A 176 13.82 -5.48 -1.81
N GLN A 177 13.29 -4.97 -0.70
CA GLN A 177 14.11 -4.53 0.43
C GLN A 177 14.88 -5.69 1.05
N LEU A 178 14.23 -6.82 1.28
CA LEU A 178 14.85 -8.02 1.85
C LEU A 178 15.95 -8.57 0.95
N THR A 179 15.68 -8.75 -0.34
CA THR A 179 16.64 -9.32 -1.30
C THR A 179 17.83 -8.39 -1.57
N SER A 180 17.61 -7.06 -1.48
CA SER A 180 18.70 -6.08 -1.57
C SER A 180 19.64 -6.14 -0.36
N ALA A 181 19.16 -6.59 0.79
CA ALA A 181 19.96 -6.74 2.01
C ALA A 181 20.78 -8.05 2.03
N GLY A 182 20.47 -9.00 1.17
CA GLY A 182 21.18 -10.29 1.03
C GLY A 182 20.27 -11.49 0.88
N ASP A 183 20.82 -12.66 1.15
CA ASP A 183 20.10 -13.93 1.14
C ASP A 183 19.12 -13.97 2.32
N VAL A 184 17.85 -14.27 2.03
CA VAL A 184 16.75 -14.32 3.01
C VAL A 184 16.27 -15.75 3.31
N GLY A 185 16.90 -16.79 2.70
CA GLY A 185 16.53 -18.20 2.90
C GLY A 185 15.20 -18.62 2.28
N VAL A 186 14.61 -17.76 1.47
CA VAL A 186 13.38 -18.04 0.70
C VAL A 186 13.52 -17.56 -0.73
N GLU A 187 12.75 -18.18 -1.61
CA GLU A 187 12.68 -17.83 -3.04
C GLU A 187 11.26 -17.43 -3.42
N ALA A 188 11.13 -16.56 -4.42
CA ALA A 188 9.85 -16.21 -5.00
C ALA A 188 9.35 -17.37 -5.86
N ILE A 189 8.16 -17.89 -5.52
CA ILE A 189 7.51 -18.99 -6.26
C ILE A 189 6.43 -18.49 -7.21
N TRP A 190 5.92 -17.29 -6.98
CA TRP A 190 4.91 -16.65 -7.84
C TRP A 190 4.84 -15.16 -7.55
N THR A 191 4.61 -14.38 -8.61
CA THR A 191 4.40 -12.94 -8.53
C THR A 191 3.07 -12.57 -9.22
N SER A 192 2.28 -11.75 -8.57
CA SER A 192 0.96 -11.37 -9.06
C SER A 192 1.02 -10.49 -10.33
N PRO A 193 -0.09 -10.40 -11.09
CA PRO A 193 -0.30 -9.25 -11.96
C PRO A 193 -0.12 -7.94 -11.20
N MET A 194 0.22 -6.87 -11.91
CA MET A 194 0.37 -5.54 -11.35
C MET A 194 -0.98 -4.98 -10.91
N TYR A 195 -1.00 -4.21 -9.83
CA TYR A 195 -2.16 -3.50 -9.32
C TYR A 195 -1.75 -2.15 -8.73
N ALA A 196 -2.72 -1.25 -8.57
CA ALA A 196 -2.48 0.06 -7.98
C ALA A 196 -2.41 -0.02 -6.43
N HIS A 197 -1.57 0.83 -5.83
CA HIS A 197 -1.36 0.84 -4.38
C HIS A 197 -1.70 2.20 -3.76
N CYS A 198 -0.74 2.97 -3.23
CA CYS A 198 -1.03 4.21 -2.52
C CYS A 198 -1.44 5.36 -3.46
N ASN A 199 -2.23 6.28 -2.91
CA ASN A 199 -2.65 7.49 -3.63
C ASN A 199 -3.01 8.64 -2.70
N PHE A 200 -3.02 9.86 -3.24
CA PHE A 200 -3.65 11.01 -2.63
C PHE A 200 -5.14 11.04 -2.95
N THR A 201 -5.96 10.71 -1.96
CA THR A 201 -7.42 10.75 -2.05
C THR A 201 -7.96 12.09 -1.55
N ALA A 202 -8.87 12.69 -2.32
CA ALA A 202 -9.64 13.87 -1.96
C ALA A 202 -11.14 13.59 -2.05
N LEU A 203 -11.97 14.36 -1.34
CA LEU A 203 -13.41 14.40 -1.62
C LEU A 203 -13.69 15.17 -2.92
N SER A 204 -14.78 14.84 -3.60
CA SER A 204 -15.15 15.49 -4.87
C SER A 204 -15.40 16.99 -4.76
N GLY A 205 -15.72 17.48 -3.57
CA GLY A 205 -15.92 18.90 -3.28
C GLY A 205 -14.65 19.70 -2.98
N ILE A 206 -13.46 19.10 -3.17
CA ILE A 206 -12.21 19.83 -2.97
C ILE A 206 -12.14 21.04 -3.92
N ASP A 207 -11.63 22.15 -3.42
CA ASP A 207 -11.44 23.37 -4.19
C ASP A 207 -10.44 23.15 -5.34
N ALA A 208 -10.96 23.16 -6.57
CA ALA A 208 -10.17 22.90 -7.78
C ALA A 208 -9.09 23.99 -8.03
N GLU A 209 -9.33 25.24 -7.58
CA GLU A 209 -8.35 26.33 -7.72
C GLU A 209 -7.14 26.13 -6.80
N ARG A 210 -7.30 25.36 -5.73
CA ARG A 210 -6.23 24.95 -4.83
C ARG A 210 -5.63 23.60 -5.25
N ALA A 211 -6.46 22.62 -5.57
CA ALA A 211 -6.03 21.26 -5.89
C ALA A 211 -5.18 21.22 -7.18
N GLY A 212 -5.58 21.92 -8.24
CA GLY A 212 -4.86 21.93 -9.51
C GLY A 212 -3.40 22.39 -9.34
N PRO A 213 -3.15 23.63 -8.88
CA PRO A 213 -1.77 24.10 -8.67
C PRO A 213 -0.96 23.25 -7.68
N TRP A 214 -1.59 22.67 -6.66
CA TRP A 214 -0.93 21.77 -5.72
C TRP A 214 -0.43 20.50 -6.43
N VAL A 215 -1.28 19.86 -7.25
CA VAL A 215 -0.92 18.67 -8.04
C VAL A 215 0.21 18.99 -9.02
N GLU A 216 0.09 20.10 -9.79
CA GLU A 216 1.14 20.46 -10.74
C GLU A 216 2.49 20.70 -10.07
N HIS A 217 2.50 21.30 -8.86
CA HIS A 217 3.72 21.51 -8.10
C HIS A 217 4.29 20.16 -7.61
N LEU A 218 3.45 19.26 -7.12
CA LEU A 218 3.87 17.91 -6.72
C LEU A 218 4.49 17.14 -7.88
N LEU A 219 3.84 17.12 -9.04
CA LEU A 219 4.31 16.43 -10.25
C LEU A 219 5.61 17.03 -10.82
N ALA A 220 5.92 18.29 -10.51
CA ALA A 220 7.15 18.95 -10.92
C ALA A 220 8.38 18.59 -10.08
N MET A 221 8.22 17.77 -9.04
CA MET A 221 9.35 17.29 -8.24
C MET A 221 10.32 16.49 -9.12
N ASP A 222 11.60 16.91 -9.15
CA ASP A 222 12.58 16.43 -10.13
C ASP A 222 13.67 15.57 -9.45
N TRP A 223 13.79 14.32 -9.91
CA TRP A 223 14.82 13.38 -9.50
C TRP A 223 16.25 13.88 -9.74
N ASN A 224 16.46 14.74 -10.72
CA ASN A 224 17.79 15.28 -11.03
C ASN A 224 18.26 16.36 -10.04
N VAL A 225 17.35 16.88 -9.21
CA VAL A 225 17.68 17.82 -8.13
C VAL A 225 18.00 17.02 -6.86
N PRO A 226 19.25 17.07 -6.33
CA PRO A 226 19.69 16.21 -5.24
C PRO A 226 18.80 16.26 -3.98
N GLU A 227 18.34 17.46 -3.59
CA GLU A 227 17.50 17.68 -2.42
C GLU A 227 16.12 17.05 -2.59
N GLN A 228 15.56 17.12 -3.81
CA GLN A 228 14.26 16.54 -4.13
C GLN A 228 14.39 15.02 -4.29
N ARG A 229 15.46 14.55 -4.93
CA ARG A 229 15.74 13.12 -5.03
C ARG A 229 15.83 12.46 -3.66
N ALA A 230 16.46 13.08 -2.69
CA ALA A 230 16.56 12.54 -1.33
C ALA A 230 15.19 12.28 -0.69
N ILE A 231 14.22 13.17 -0.95
CA ILE A 231 12.82 13.00 -0.50
C ILE A 231 12.14 11.87 -1.26
N LEU A 232 12.29 11.84 -2.58
CA LEU A 232 11.69 10.81 -3.45
C LEU A 232 12.22 9.41 -3.12
N GLU A 233 13.54 9.26 -2.90
CA GLU A 233 14.16 8.01 -2.46
C GLU A 233 13.61 7.54 -1.11
N LEU A 234 13.44 8.46 -0.15
CA LEU A 234 12.94 8.15 1.17
C LEU A 234 11.48 7.67 1.14
N GLU A 235 10.66 8.24 0.26
CA GLU A 235 9.24 7.86 0.05
C GLU A 235 9.10 6.68 -0.94
N GLY A 236 10.17 6.26 -1.62
CA GLY A 236 10.19 5.07 -2.45
C GLY A 236 9.62 5.24 -3.85
N LEU A 237 9.90 6.39 -4.50
CA LEU A 237 9.49 6.68 -5.87
C LEU A 237 10.61 7.38 -6.63
N THR A 238 10.47 7.47 -7.97
CA THR A 238 11.32 8.34 -8.79
C THR A 238 10.58 9.60 -9.26
N ARG A 239 9.26 9.54 -9.35
CA ARG A 239 8.42 10.69 -9.71
C ARG A 239 6.97 10.49 -9.25
N TRP A 240 6.31 11.59 -8.95
CA TRP A 240 4.87 11.62 -8.79
C TRP A 240 4.19 11.57 -10.16
N VAL A 241 3.05 10.89 -10.25
CA VAL A 241 2.32 10.69 -11.51
C VAL A 241 0.83 10.96 -11.34
N ARG A 242 0.16 11.22 -12.47
CA ARG A 242 -1.30 11.29 -12.50
C ARG A 242 -1.89 9.89 -12.24
N PRO A 243 -3.09 9.81 -11.65
CA PRO A 243 -3.69 8.54 -11.29
C PRO A 243 -4.08 7.70 -12.52
N GLU A 244 -3.90 6.37 -12.37
CA GLU A 244 -4.46 5.35 -13.26
C GLU A 244 -5.34 4.44 -12.41
N LEU A 245 -6.68 4.56 -12.56
CA LEU A 245 -7.63 3.95 -11.61
C LEU A 245 -7.94 2.48 -11.93
N ASP A 246 -7.70 2.03 -13.17
CA ASP A 246 -7.98 0.64 -13.58
C ASP A 246 -7.17 -0.38 -12.76
N GLY A 247 -6.01 0.02 -12.25
CA GLY A 247 -5.17 -0.81 -11.40
C GLY A 247 -5.80 -1.20 -10.04
N TYR A 248 -6.90 -0.57 -9.62
CA TYR A 248 -7.62 -0.95 -8.40
C TYR A 248 -8.69 -2.01 -8.61
N SER A 249 -9.01 -2.41 -9.85
CA SER A 249 -10.12 -3.33 -10.17
C SER A 249 -10.05 -4.63 -9.40
N SER A 250 -8.87 -5.28 -9.37
CA SER A 250 -8.68 -6.54 -8.64
C SER A 250 -8.92 -6.43 -7.14
N LEU A 251 -8.59 -5.29 -6.54
CA LEU A 251 -8.84 -5.06 -5.11
C LEU A 251 -10.32 -4.80 -4.83
N PHE A 252 -11.01 -4.06 -5.69
CA PHE A 252 -12.48 -3.89 -5.58
C PHE A 252 -13.19 -5.25 -5.67
N GLU A 253 -12.82 -6.09 -6.62
CA GLU A 253 -13.34 -7.46 -6.74
C GLU A 253 -13.07 -8.28 -5.47
N ALA A 254 -11.82 -8.29 -4.99
CA ALA A 254 -11.42 -9.03 -3.81
C ALA A 254 -12.19 -8.59 -2.55
N VAL A 255 -12.38 -7.28 -2.37
CA VAL A 255 -13.17 -6.71 -1.27
C VAL A 255 -14.63 -7.17 -1.33
N GLN A 256 -15.22 -7.17 -2.53
CA GLN A 256 -16.60 -7.63 -2.75
C GLN A 256 -16.74 -9.13 -2.51
N GLU A 257 -15.86 -9.95 -3.09
CA GLU A 257 -15.87 -11.42 -2.97
C GLU A 257 -15.69 -11.90 -1.53
N GLN A 258 -14.85 -11.20 -0.77
CA GLN A 258 -14.55 -11.53 0.63
C GLN A 258 -15.49 -10.87 1.64
N GLY A 259 -16.42 -10.02 1.18
CA GLY A 259 -17.34 -9.30 2.07
C GLY A 259 -16.62 -8.34 3.04
N VAL A 260 -15.52 -7.74 2.60
CA VAL A 260 -14.74 -6.81 3.44
C VAL A 260 -15.54 -5.52 3.64
N SER A 261 -15.76 -5.14 4.90
CA SER A 261 -16.48 -3.93 5.25
C SER A 261 -15.74 -2.67 4.80
N PHE A 262 -16.47 -1.66 4.31
CA PHE A 262 -15.91 -0.32 4.10
C PHE A 262 -15.64 0.43 5.42
N ARG A 263 -16.30 0.03 6.51
CA ARG A 263 -15.99 0.54 7.86
C ARG A 263 -14.93 -0.35 8.52
N TRP A 264 -14.07 0.29 9.33
CA TRP A 264 -13.08 -0.43 10.15
C TRP A 264 -13.72 -1.18 11.31
#